data_355dccab7a748dc38775f8c737db8dfb
#
_entry.id   355dccab7a748dc38775f8c737db8dfb
#
_cell.length_a   1.000
_cell.length_b   1.000
_cell.length_c   1.000
_cell.angle_alpha   90.00
_cell.angle_beta   90.00
_cell.angle_gamma   90.00
#
_symmetry.space_group_name_H-M   'P 1'
#
loop_
_entity.id
_entity.type
_entity.pdbx_description
1 polymer ?
#
loop_
_entity_poly.entity_id
_entity_poly.type
_entity_poly.pdbx_seq_one_letter_code
_entity_poly.pdbx_strand_id
1 'polypeptide(L)'
;MLRDLNIPGDANLLVGLTTGDDAGVYRVTENVALVQTLDFFTPIVDDPYLYGQIAAANSLSDVYAMGGRPLTAMNILCFPIHDRDPRELAEILRGGADKVAEAGVALVGGHSVDDPEPKFGLSVTGLVDPVHIATNAGARPGDLIVLTKPLGTGIVTTAAKFDACDPEVLALACRSMAALNAGAAEAMRRMGIGPNEAIHAATDITGFALCGHLFHMAKASGVGMEIDSAAVPLLPDVERMAAAGSVTRGGKENRAYLADNLRVGPDVPPDRLSVLLDPQTSGGLAIIVRADAADALLLALESQNVLVHAVIGRIVASDTPTLTIR
;
A
#
# COMPACT_ATOMS: atom_id res chain seq x y z
N MET A 1 -6.65 15.85 14.89
CA MET A 1 -5.60 15.46 15.86
C MET A 1 -4.23 16.00 15.46
N LEU A 2 -3.67 15.68 14.27
CA LEU A 2 -2.35 16.23 13.87
C LEU A 2 -2.36 17.71 13.47
N ARG A 3 -3.51 18.27 13.09
CA ARG A 3 -3.64 19.68 12.63
C ARG A 3 -3.37 20.71 13.72
N ASP A 4 -3.46 20.31 14.98
CA ASP A 4 -3.29 21.20 16.13
C ASP A 4 -1.85 21.13 16.70
N LEU A 5 -0.97 20.36 16.06
CA LEU A 5 0.44 20.30 16.44
C LEU A 5 1.19 21.49 15.86
N ASN A 6 1.86 22.25 16.73
CA ASN A 6 2.79 23.29 16.31
C ASN A 6 4.11 22.66 15.87
N ILE A 7 4.23 22.32 14.59
CA ILE A 7 5.42 21.72 14.01
C ILE A 7 6.24 22.83 13.36
N PRO A 8 7.48 23.08 13.82
CA PRO A 8 8.35 24.07 13.16
C PRO A 8 8.59 23.69 11.69
N GLY A 9 8.55 24.68 10.80
CA GLY A 9 8.89 24.48 9.40
C GLY A 9 10.38 24.19 9.24
N ASP A 10 10.73 23.26 8.33
CA ASP A 10 12.09 22.97 7.91
C ASP A 10 12.14 22.97 6.37
N ALA A 11 13.04 23.77 5.78
CA ALA A 11 13.20 23.87 4.34
C ALA A 11 13.71 22.59 3.67
N ASN A 12 14.27 21.66 4.45
CA ASN A 12 14.71 20.35 3.98
C ASN A 12 13.63 19.27 4.08
N LEU A 13 12.51 19.54 4.78
CA LEU A 13 11.36 18.63 4.79
C LEU A 13 10.60 18.78 3.48
N LEU A 14 10.81 17.83 2.55
CA LEU A 14 10.22 17.85 1.21
C LEU A 14 8.79 17.29 1.22
N VAL A 15 8.56 16.23 1.99
CA VAL A 15 7.26 15.59 2.20
C VAL A 15 7.06 15.38 3.69
N GLY A 16 5.94 15.88 4.22
CA GLY A 16 5.63 15.82 5.64
C GLY A 16 4.15 15.50 5.91
N LEU A 17 3.66 15.83 7.10
CA LEU A 17 2.32 15.42 7.59
C LEU A 17 1.13 16.06 6.84
N THR A 18 1.35 17.07 6.01
CA THR A 18 0.25 17.87 5.43
C THR A 18 -0.39 17.23 4.21
N THR A 19 0.34 16.43 3.46
CA THR A 19 -0.07 15.85 2.17
C THR A 19 -0.61 14.43 2.28
N GLY A 20 -0.33 13.74 3.42
CA GLY A 20 -0.81 12.38 3.66
C GLY A 20 -0.21 11.36 2.70
N ASP A 21 1.05 11.61 2.31
CA ASP A 21 1.86 10.68 1.52
C ASP A 21 2.30 9.49 2.39
N ASP A 22 2.78 8.42 1.75
CA ASP A 22 3.09 7.15 2.39
C ASP A 22 4.28 7.25 3.37
N ALA A 23 5.26 8.14 3.09
CA ALA A 23 6.41 8.36 3.97
C ALA A 23 6.81 9.84 4.06
N GLY A 24 7.52 10.20 5.14
CA GLY A 24 8.21 11.47 5.25
C GLY A 24 9.49 11.50 4.40
N VAL A 25 9.77 12.63 3.73
CA VAL A 25 11.00 12.80 2.92
C VAL A 25 11.77 14.02 3.38
N TYR A 26 13.03 13.81 3.76
CA TYR A 26 13.92 14.86 4.26
C TYR A 26 15.20 14.97 3.42
N ARG A 27 15.47 16.13 2.87
CA ARG A 27 16.67 16.41 2.06
C ARG A 27 17.91 16.42 2.92
N VAL A 28 18.92 15.63 2.55
CA VAL A 28 20.24 15.61 3.21
C VAL A 28 21.28 16.40 2.42
N THR A 29 21.26 16.23 1.08
CA THR A 29 22.10 16.95 0.14
C THR A 29 21.27 17.40 -1.05
N GLU A 30 21.88 18.06 -2.02
CA GLU A 30 21.24 18.46 -3.29
C GLU A 30 20.63 17.25 -4.04
N ASN A 31 21.28 16.09 -3.96
CA ASN A 31 20.94 14.89 -4.75
C ASN A 31 20.48 13.70 -3.91
N VAL A 32 20.34 13.86 -2.60
CA VAL A 32 19.97 12.77 -1.68
C VAL A 32 18.95 13.24 -0.67
N ALA A 33 17.84 12.55 -0.58
CA ALA A 33 16.87 12.68 0.50
C ALA A 33 16.64 11.31 1.18
N LEU A 34 16.36 11.36 2.48
CA LEU A 34 15.90 10.21 3.26
C LEU A 34 14.40 10.05 3.09
N VAL A 35 13.96 8.82 2.92
CA VAL A 35 12.56 8.40 3.06
C VAL A 35 12.44 7.68 4.39
N GLN A 36 11.52 8.14 5.25
CA GLN A 36 11.32 7.59 6.60
C GLN A 36 9.90 7.15 6.79
N THR A 37 9.72 5.88 7.16
CA THR A 37 8.43 5.32 7.54
C THR A 37 8.52 4.42 8.74
N LEU A 38 7.36 4.11 9.32
CA LEU A 38 7.19 3.21 10.43
C LEU A 38 5.80 2.58 10.36
N ASP A 39 5.77 1.25 10.19
CA ASP A 39 4.53 0.48 10.17
C ASP A 39 4.65 -0.77 11.01
N PHE A 40 3.61 -1.07 11.79
CA PHE A 40 3.48 -2.31 12.55
C PHE A 40 2.00 -2.59 12.83
N PHE A 41 1.64 -3.86 12.94
CA PHE A 41 0.26 -4.28 13.17
C PHE A 41 0.19 -5.62 13.90
N THR A 42 -1.01 -6.02 14.31
CA THR A 42 -1.31 -7.29 14.97
C THR A 42 -1.35 -8.45 13.96
N PRO A 43 -1.15 -9.71 14.38
CA PRO A 43 -1.21 -10.86 13.49
C PRO A 43 -2.51 -10.91 12.67
N ILE A 44 -2.36 -11.13 11.37
CA ILE A 44 -3.47 -11.28 10.41
C ILE A 44 -3.55 -12.71 9.83
N VAL A 45 -2.57 -13.52 10.14
CA VAL A 45 -2.48 -14.95 9.82
C VAL A 45 -1.95 -15.71 11.04
N ASP A 46 -2.21 -17.01 11.11
CA ASP A 46 -1.84 -17.85 12.27
C ASP A 46 -0.37 -18.29 12.23
N ASP A 47 0.24 -18.40 11.05
CA ASP A 47 1.65 -18.75 10.90
C ASP A 47 2.55 -17.56 11.29
N PRO A 48 3.34 -17.68 12.40
CA PRO A 48 4.15 -16.58 12.89
C PRO A 48 5.28 -16.17 11.92
N TYR A 49 5.87 -17.12 11.20
CA TYR A 49 6.90 -16.81 10.21
C TYR A 49 6.32 -16.01 9.03
N LEU A 50 5.18 -16.43 8.51
CA LEU A 50 4.48 -15.75 7.43
C LEU A 50 3.98 -14.36 7.87
N TYR A 51 3.46 -14.23 9.10
CA TYR A 51 3.11 -12.93 9.67
C TYR A 51 4.34 -11.98 9.69
N GLY A 52 5.50 -12.47 10.12
CA GLY A 52 6.75 -11.71 10.10
C GLY A 52 7.13 -11.23 8.69
N GLN A 53 6.99 -12.10 7.67
CA GLN A 53 7.23 -11.74 6.27
C GLN A 53 6.26 -10.65 5.77
N ILE A 54 4.96 -10.80 6.06
CA ILE A 54 3.94 -9.85 5.62
C ILE A 54 4.15 -8.49 6.27
N ALA A 55 4.43 -8.46 7.57
CA ALA A 55 4.66 -7.22 8.30
C ALA A 55 5.90 -6.46 7.77
N ALA A 56 6.98 -7.17 7.48
CA ALA A 56 8.17 -6.58 6.89
C ALA A 56 7.92 -6.08 5.45
N ALA A 57 7.20 -6.85 4.62
CA ALA A 57 6.84 -6.44 3.27
C ALA A 57 5.99 -5.16 3.27
N ASN A 58 5.03 -5.06 4.19
CA ASN A 58 4.19 -3.88 4.38
C ASN A 58 5.03 -2.66 4.79
N SER A 59 5.89 -2.79 5.80
CA SER A 59 6.71 -1.67 6.28
C SER A 59 7.72 -1.15 5.23
N LEU A 60 8.17 -2.00 4.31
CA LEU A 60 9.05 -1.62 3.21
C LEU A 60 8.30 -0.91 2.07
N SER A 61 6.98 -1.11 1.98
CA SER A 61 6.15 -0.71 0.86
C SER A 61 6.10 0.81 0.67
N ASP A 62 5.99 1.58 1.75
CA ASP A 62 5.95 3.04 1.70
C ASP A 62 7.19 3.63 1.01
N VAL A 63 8.37 3.06 1.29
CA VAL A 63 9.59 3.53 0.63
C VAL A 63 9.53 3.24 -0.88
N TYR A 64 9.00 2.08 -1.27
CA TYR A 64 8.80 1.73 -2.68
C TYR A 64 7.77 2.62 -3.36
N ALA A 65 6.65 2.92 -2.69
CA ALA A 65 5.60 3.82 -3.19
C ALA A 65 6.13 5.22 -3.48
N MET A 66 7.02 5.74 -2.63
CA MET A 66 7.70 7.02 -2.81
C MET A 66 8.77 7.02 -3.92
N GLY A 67 8.97 5.92 -4.64
CA GLY A 67 10.03 5.76 -5.65
C GLY A 67 11.42 5.54 -5.05
N GLY A 68 11.53 5.43 -3.73
CA GLY A 68 12.76 5.26 -2.97
C GLY A 68 13.34 3.85 -3.05
N ARG A 69 14.54 3.70 -2.49
CA ARG A 69 15.22 2.42 -2.25
C ARG A 69 15.41 2.24 -0.75
N PRO A 70 14.82 1.24 -0.09
CA PRO A 70 15.08 0.94 1.30
C PRO A 70 16.57 0.67 1.53
N LEU A 71 17.12 1.18 2.63
CA LEU A 71 18.54 1.07 2.96
C LEU A 71 18.74 0.30 4.27
N THR A 72 18.05 0.73 5.33
CA THR A 72 18.11 0.09 6.65
C THR A 72 16.73 -0.11 7.24
N ALA A 73 16.59 -1.12 8.10
CA ALA A 73 15.38 -1.40 8.85
C ALA A 73 15.70 -1.67 10.33
N MET A 74 14.77 -1.31 11.21
CA MET A 74 14.78 -1.64 12.64
C MET A 74 13.47 -2.33 13.00
N ASN A 75 13.56 -3.42 13.78
CA ASN A 75 12.39 -4.13 14.28
C ASN A 75 11.63 -3.30 15.32
N ILE A 76 10.30 -3.32 15.21
CA ILE A 76 9.37 -2.89 16.26
C ILE A 76 8.61 -4.13 16.68
N LEU A 77 8.72 -4.51 17.94
CA LEU A 77 8.16 -5.74 18.44
C LEU A 77 7.45 -5.53 19.78
N CYS A 78 6.18 -5.86 19.83
CA CYS A 78 5.41 -6.04 21.06
C CYS A 78 5.03 -7.52 21.16
N PHE A 79 5.32 -8.16 22.30
CA PHE A 79 5.05 -9.59 22.45
C PHE A 79 4.83 -9.97 23.92
N PRO A 80 3.80 -10.78 24.24
CA PRO A 80 3.53 -11.24 25.61
C PRO A 80 4.48 -12.39 25.99
N ILE A 81 5.70 -12.07 26.35
CA ILE A 81 6.81 -13.02 26.55
C ILE A 81 6.53 -14.03 27.68
N HIS A 82 5.65 -13.69 28.62
CA HIS A 82 5.30 -14.56 29.74
C HIS A 82 4.11 -15.47 29.46
N ASP A 83 3.29 -15.16 28.46
CA ASP A 83 2.01 -15.83 28.20
C ASP A 83 2.02 -16.66 26.90
N ARG A 84 3.02 -16.51 26.04
CA ARG A 84 3.16 -17.20 24.76
C ARG A 84 4.51 -17.90 24.60
N ASP A 85 4.56 -18.87 23.69
CA ASP A 85 5.78 -19.60 23.39
C ASP A 85 6.83 -18.68 22.75
N PRO A 86 8.02 -18.53 23.32
CA PRO A 86 9.12 -17.75 22.73
C PRO A 86 9.52 -18.20 21.31
N ARG A 87 9.18 -19.42 20.90
CA ARG A 87 9.41 -19.93 19.55
C ARG A 87 8.57 -19.17 18.51
N GLU A 88 7.34 -18.75 18.87
CA GLU A 88 6.51 -17.92 17.99
C GLU A 88 7.21 -16.59 17.70
N LEU A 89 7.78 -15.97 18.74
CA LEU A 89 8.56 -14.74 18.61
C LEU A 89 9.76 -14.93 17.67
N ALA A 90 10.51 -16.02 17.85
CA ALA A 90 11.66 -16.32 16.99
C ALA A 90 11.26 -16.50 15.52
N GLU A 91 10.12 -17.14 15.25
CA GLU A 91 9.60 -17.31 13.88
C GLU A 91 9.15 -15.97 13.27
N ILE A 92 8.48 -15.09 14.03
CA ILE A 92 8.12 -13.73 13.57
C ILE A 92 9.37 -12.97 13.15
N LEU A 93 10.38 -12.92 14.01
CA LEU A 93 11.65 -12.23 13.74
C LEU A 93 12.39 -12.84 12.55
N ARG A 94 12.40 -14.17 12.41
CA ARG A 94 13.00 -14.87 11.28
C ARG A 94 12.32 -14.51 9.97
N GLY A 95 10.97 -14.55 9.93
CA GLY A 95 10.19 -14.17 8.76
C GLY A 95 10.46 -12.73 8.33
N GLY A 96 10.50 -11.80 9.30
CA GLY A 96 10.86 -10.40 9.05
C GLY A 96 12.27 -10.23 8.52
N ALA A 97 13.26 -10.90 9.14
CA ALA A 97 14.66 -10.84 8.71
C ALA A 97 14.88 -11.39 7.31
N ASP A 98 14.25 -12.52 6.97
CA ASP A 98 14.34 -13.12 5.63
C ASP A 98 13.75 -12.18 4.57
N LYS A 99 12.66 -11.47 4.88
CA LYS A 99 12.04 -10.49 3.97
C LYS A 99 12.90 -9.23 3.80
N VAL A 100 13.51 -8.74 4.88
CA VAL A 100 14.48 -7.64 4.84
C VAL A 100 15.70 -8.01 4.00
N ALA A 101 16.21 -9.25 4.15
CA ALA A 101 17.31 -9.77 3.34
C ALA A 101 16.92 -9.90 1.85
N GLU A 102 15.70 -10.38 1.54
CA GLU A 102 15.15 -10.43 0.17
C GLU A 102 15.14 -9.04 -0.48
N ALA A 103 14.80 -8.01 0.30
CA ALA A 103 14.81 -6.61 -0.14
C ALA A 103 16.22 -6.02 -0.31
N GLY A 104 17.27 -6.73 0.10
CA GLY A 104 18.65 -6.24 0.10
C GLY A 104 18.91 -5.14 1.13
N VAL A 105 18.13 -5.09 2.21
CA VAL A 105 18.14 -4.07 3.26
C VAL A 105 18.93 -4.56 4.46
N ALA A 106 19.67 -3.65 5.12
CA ALA A 106 20.40 -3.97 6.35
C ALA A 106 19.47 -3.88 7.57
N LEU A 107 19.32 -4.98 8.31
CA LEU A 107 18.64 -4.98 9.61
C LEU A 107 19.64 -4.49 10.66
N VAL A 108 19.43 -3.30 11.24
CA VAL A 108 20.43 -2.62 12.09
C VAL A 108 20.07 -2.63 13.59
N GLY A 109 18.96 -3.26 13.95
CA GLY A 109 18.52 -3.37 15.35
C GLY A 109 17.02 -3.30 15.49
N GLY A 110 16.59 -2.71 16.61
CA GLY A 110 15.16 -2.55 16.90
C GLY A 110 14.88 -2.39 18.38
N HIS A 111 13.61 -2.42 18.75
CA HIS A 111 13.15 -2.36 20.13
C HIS A 111 12.02 -3.35 20.37
N SER A 112 12.00 -3.95 21.57
CA SER A 112 10.94 -4.88 21.97
C SER A 112 10.29 -4.41 23.28
N VAL A 113 8.98 -4.63 23.37
CA VAL A 113 8.16 -4.31 24.55
C VAL A 113 7.36 -5.55 24.94
N ASP A 114 7.27 -5.83 26.26
CA ASP A 114 6.30 -6.80 26.78
C ASP A 114 4.90 -6.18 26.71
N ASP A 115 4.01 -6.78 25.92
CA ASP A 115 2.67 -6.27 25.62
C ASP A 115 1.71 -7.45 25.46
N PRO A 116 0.52 -7.43 26.04
CA PRO A 116 -0.43 -8.56 25.96
C PRO A 116 -0.87 -8.88 24.54
N GLU A 117 -0.72 -7.99 23.58
CA GLU A 117 -1.10 -8.19 22.18
C GLU A 117 0.14 -8.18 21.27
N PRO A 118 0.45 -9.29 20.57
CA PRO A 118 1.57 -9.32 19.64
C PRO A 118 1.43 -8.25 18.56
N LYS A 119 2.51 -7.48 18.32
CA LYS A 119 2.61 -6.54 17.19
C LYS A 119 4.01 -6.61 16.64
N PHE A 120 4.14 -6.60 15.33
CA PHE A 120 5.43 -6.59 14.65
C PHE A 120 5.37 -5.72 13.41
N GLY A 121 6.50 -5.12 13.12
CA GLY A 121 6.76 -4.33 11.93
C GLY A 121 8.14 -3.70 11.97
N LEU A 122 8.37 -2.74 11.10
CA LEU A 122 9.67 -2.12 10.95
C LEU A 122 9.56 -0.59 10.95
N SER A 123 10.61 0.07 11.44
CA SER A 123 10.97 1.42 11.03
C SER A 123 11.97 1.30 9.89
N VAL A 124 11.66 1.88 8.74
CA VAL A 124 12.47 1.78 7.51
C VAL A 124 13.01 3.14 7.12
N THR A 125 14.30 3.18 6.80
CA THR A 125 14.95 4.32 6.18
C THR A 125 15.35 3.95 4.75
N GLY A 126 14.92 4.76 3.79
CA GLY A 126 15.29 4.64 2.38
C GLY A 126 15.97 5.89 1.85
N LEU A 127 16.40 5.82 0.61
CA LEU A 127 16.98 6.93 -0.14
C LEU A 127 16.16 7.19 -1.40
N VAL A 128 16.01 8.47 -1.75
CA VAL A 128 15.40 8.93 -3.00
C VAL A 128 16.16 10.15 -3.51
N ASP A 129 16.13 10.36 -4.84
CA ASP A 129 16.55 11.61 -5.43
C ASP A 129 15.47 12.68 -5.14
N PRO A 130 15.81 13.85 -4.56
CA PRO A 130 14.85 14.89 -4.22
C PRO A 130 13.96 15.40 -5.37
N VAL A 131 14.38 15.21 -6.62
CA VAL A 131 13.61 15.62 -7.80
C VAL A 131 12.77 14.50 -8.42
N HIS A 132 12.93 13.27 -7.94
CA HIS A 132 12.24 12.06 -8.44
C HIS A 132 11.42 11.34 -7.35
N ILE A 133 10.71 12.12 -6.53
CA ILE A 133 9.84 11.60 -5.47
C ILE A 133 8.45 11.34 -6.05
N ALA A 134 7.95 10.11 -5.92
CA ALA A 134 6.54 9.85 -6.13
C ALA A 134 5.74 10.30 -4.89
N THR A 135 4.66 11.01 -5.11
CA THR A 135 3.76 11.49 -4.05
C THR A 135 2.31 11.21 -4.44
N ASN A 136 1.38 11.45 -3.53
CA ASN A 136 -0.05 11.43 -3.81
C ASN A 136 -0.49 12.53 -4.80
N ALA A 137 0.27 13.63 -4.88
CA ALA A 137 0.00 14.75 -5.78
C ALA A 137 0.69 14.56 -7.15
N GLY A 138 0.13 15.20 -8.18
CA GLY A 138 0.74 15.25 -9.51
C GLY A 138 -0.07 14.59 -10.62
N ALA A 139 -1.13 13.86 -10.29
CA ALA A 139 -2.04 13.26 -11.26
C ALA A 139 -2.70 14.33 -12.16
N ARG A 140 -2.81 14.06 -13.46
CA ARG A 140 -3.33 14.98 -14.47
C ARG A 140 -4.46 14.37 -15.27
N PRO A 141 -5.47 15.14 -15.68
CA PRO A 141 -6.50 14.65 -16.59
C PRO A 141 -5.90 14.02 -17.84
N GLY A 142 -6.35 12.79 -18.15
CA GLY A 142 -5.83 11.95 -19.23
C GLY A 142 -4.85 10.88 -18.80
N ASP A 143 -4.25 10.96 -17.60
CA ASP A 143 -3.41 9.89 -17.05
C ASP A 143 -4.22 8.61 -16.78
N LEU A 144 -3.55 7.48 -16.77
CA LEU A 144 -4.11 6.18 -16.44
C LEU A 144 -3.67 5.72 -15.04
N ILE A 145 -4.47 4.85 -14.44
CA ILE A 145 -4.23 4.26 -13.13
C ILE A 145 -3.87 2.79 -13.32
N VAL A 146 -2.68 2.39 -12.88
CA VAL A 146 -2.20 1.00 -12.93
C VAL A 146 -2.12 0.43 -11.52
N LEU A 147 -2.69 -0.77 -11.29
CA LEU A 147 -2.63 -1.49 -10.01
C LEU A 147 -1.70 -2.71 -10.13
N THR A 148 -0.88 -2.98 -9.08
CA THR A 148 0.21 -3.97 -9.13
C THR A 148 0.02 -5.22 -8.28
N LYS A 149 -1.05 -5.32 -7.47
CA LYS A 149 -1.48 -6.54 -6.77
C LYS A 149 -3.00 -6.67 -6.79
N PRO A 150 -3.56 -7.89 -6.69
CA PRO A 150 -4.99 -8.08 -6.60
C PRO A 150 -5.53 -7.60 -5.25
N LEU A 151 -6.82 -7.23 -5.21
CA LEU A 151 -7.51 -6.80 -3.98
C LEU A 151 -8.27 -7.95 -3.31
N GLY A 152 -8.56 -7.75 -2.02
CA GLY A 152 -9.44 -8.61 -1.22
C GLY A 152 -8.76 -9.27 -0.03
N THR A 153 -7.54 -8.84 0.34
CA THR A 153 -6.78 -9.45 1.44
C THR A 153 -7.51 -9.38 2.78
N GLY A 154 -8.19 -8.27 3.09
CA GLY A 154 -8.94 -8.11 4.34
C GLY A 154 -10.18 -9.01 4.41
N ILE A 155 -10.92 -9.14 3.30
CA ILE A 155 -12.07 -10.05 3.20
C ILE A 155 -11.61 -11.51 3.32
N VAL A 156 -10.53 -11.90 2.60
CA VAL A 156 -10.01 -13.28 2.63
C VAL A 156 -9.53 -13.66 4.03
N THR A 157 -8.74 -12.79 4.70
CA THR A 157 -8.26 -13.07 6.07
C THR A 157 -9.41 -13.05 7.08
N THR A 158 -10.44 -12.23 6.88
CA THR A 158 -11.66 -12.24 7.70
C THR A 158 -12.42 -13.53 7.50
N ALA A 159 -12.61 -14.01 6.26
CA ALA A 159 -13.27 -15.29 5.99
C ALA A 159 -12.49 -16.47 6.58
N ALA A 160 -11.16 -16.46 6.47
CA ALA A 160 -10.29 -17.50 7.05
C ALA A 160 -10.42 -17.58 8.58
N LYS A 161 -10.51 -16.45 9.27
CA LYS A 161 -10.71 -16.39 10.73
C LYS A 161 -11.99 -17.11 11.20
N PHE A 162 -12.97 -17.31 10.32
CA PHE A 162 -14.24 -18.00 10.60
C PHE A 162 -14.38 -19.30 9.82
N ASP A 163 -13.28 -19.92 9.38
CA ASP A 163 -13.24 -21.18 8.62
C ASP A 163 -14.10 -21.15 7.33
N ALA A 164 -14.27 -19.95 6.74
CA ALA A 164 -15.12 -19.71 5.56
C ALA A 164 -14.30 -19.40 4.28
N CYS A 165 -13.00 -19.67 4.28
CA CYS A 165 -12.08 -19.45 3.17
C CYS A 165 -11.47 -20.77 2.70
N ASP A 166 -11.36 -20.95 1.38
CA ASP A 166 -10.58 -22.05 0.82
C ASP A 166 -9.09 -21.85 1.16
N PRO A 167 -8.39 -22.88 1.68
CA PRO A 167 -6.96 -22.81 2.01
C PRO A 167 -6.08 -22.36 0.83
N GLU A 168 -6.42 -22.71 -0.42
CA GLU A 168 -5.67 -22.29 -1.61
C GLU A 168 -5.83 -20.79 -1.86
N VAL A 169 -7.03 -20.24 -1.65
CA VAL A 169 -7.28 -18.79 -1.77
C VAL A 169 -6.56 -18.02 -0.66
N LEU A 170 -6.58 -18.54 0.58
CA LEU A 170 -5.80 -17.95 1.68
C LEU A 170 -4.30 -17.96 1.35
N ALA A 171 -3.77 -19.05 0.82
CA ALA A 171 -2.37 -19.14 0.41
C ALA A 171 -2.02 -18.14 -0.71
N LEU A 172 -2.93 -17.89 -1.66
CA LEU A 172 -2.77 -16.85 -2.69
C LEU A 172 -2.71 -15.45 -2.07
N ALA A 173 -3.63 -15.14 -1.16
CA ALA A 173 -3.64 -13.86 -0.44
C ALA A 173 -2.35 -13.67 0.36
N CYS A 174 -1.90 -14.68 1.08
CA CYS A 174 -0.64 -14.65 1.84
C CYS A 174 0.58 -14.42 0.93
N ARG A 175 0.66 -15.08 -0.22
CA ARG A 175 1.73 -14.83 -1.20
C ARG A 175 1.70 -13.38 -1.72
N SER A 176 0.50 -12.85 -2.00
CA SER A 176 0.34 -11.46 -2.42
C SER A 176 0.79 -10.48 -1.34
N MET A 177 0.39 -10.69 -0.08
CA MET A 177 0.77 -9.84 1.05
C MET A 177 2.28 -9.89 1.32
N ALA A 178 2.91 -11.07 1.24
CA ALA A 178 4.35 -11.24 1.46
C ALA A 178 5.23 -10.78 0.28
N ALA A 179 4.65 -10.53 -0.90
CA ALA A 179 5.40 -10.04 -2.05
C ALA A 179 5.81 -8.58 -1.86
N LEU A 180 7.09 -8.28 -2.15
CA LEU A 180 7.62 -6.92 -2.12
C LEU A 180 7.10 -6.08 -3.30
N ASN A 181 6.85 -4.80 -3.07
CA ASN A 181 6.58 -3.82 -4.13
C ASN A 181 7.85 -3.33 -4.85
N ALA A 182 8.99 -3.97 -4.60
CA ALA A 182 10.31 -3.62 -5.15
C ALA A 182 10.34 -3.58 -6.68
N GLY A 183 9.74 -4.59 -7.35
CA GLY A 183 9.67 -4.66 -8.80
C GLY A 183 8.86 -3.52 -9.42
N ALA A 184 7.74 -3.16 -8.79
CA ALA A 184 6.92 -2.03 -9.22
C ALA A 184 7.68 -0.70 -9.06
N ALA A 185 8.35 -0.48 -7.92
CA ALA A 185 9.17 0.69 -7.69
C ALA A 185 10.34 0.79 -8.68
N GLU A 186 11.00 -0.33 -9.02
CA GLU A 186 12.05 -0.34 -10.04
C GLU A 186 11.52 0.02 -11.43
N ALA A 187 10.34 -0.50 -11.81
CA ALA A 187 9.68 -0.11 -13.05
C ALA A 187 9.40 1.40 -13.07
N MET A 188 8.84 1.98 -12.00
CA MET A 188 8.60 3.42 -11.88
C MET A 188 9.88 4.24 -12.06
N ARG A 189 10.97 3.86 -11.37
CA ARG A 189 12.26 4.56 -11.47
C ARG A 189 12.83 4.53 -12.88
N ARG A 190 12.73 3.41 -13.58
CA ARG A 190 13.19 3.27 -14.99
C ARG A 190 12.38 4.12 -15.96
N MET A 191 11.10 4.30 -15.67
CA MET A 191 10.20 5.13 -16.50
C MET A 191 10.39 6.65 -16.24
N GLY A 192 11.02 7.00 -15.11
CA GLY A 192 11.11 8.38 -14.62
C GLY A 192 9.89 8.81 -13.82
N ILE A 193 10.16 9.47 -12.68
CA ILE A 193 9.13 9.94 -11.72
C ILE A 193 9.23 11.47 -11.66
N GLY A 194 8.13 12.16 -11.88
CA GLY A 194 8.08 13.62 -11.78
C GLY A 194 7.14 14.28 -12.77
N PRO A 195 7.01 15.61 -12.71
CA PRO A 195 6.01 16.34 -13.49
C PRO A 195 6.23 16.31 -15.01
N ASN A 196 7.44 16.02 -15.48
CA ASN A 196 7.77 15.94 -16.91
C ASN A 196 8.13 14.51 -17.34
N GLU A 197 8.00 13.56 -16.43
CA GLU A 197 8.35 12.16 -16.62
C GLU A 197 7.10 11.30 -16.94
N ALA A 198 7.27 10.00 -17.04
CA ALA A 198 6.16 9.09 -17.34
C ALA A 198 5.25 8.86 -16.13
N ILE A 199 5.82 8.80 -14.92
CA ILE A 199 5.08 8.53 -13.67
C ILE A 199 4.84 9.86 -12.95
N HIS A 200 3.58 10.22 -12.78
CA HIS A 200 3.18 11.49 -12.18
C HIS A 200 2.92 11.38 -10.67
N ALA A 201 2.41 10.24 -10.19
CA ALA A 201 2.10 10.00 -8.79
C ALA A 201 2.06 8.49 -8.50
N ALA A 202 2.21 8.11 -7.24
CA ALA A 202 1.99 6.73 -6.78
C ALA A 202 1.66 6.71 -5.29
N THR A 203 1.00 5.63 -4.85
CA THR A 203 0.77 5.26 -3.45
C THR A 203 0.66 3.74 -3.34
N ASP A 204 0.87 3.17 -2.17
CA ASP A 204 0.50 1.78 -1.93
C ASP A 204 -0.95 1.67 -1.40
N ILE A 205 -1.57 0.52 -1.62
CA ILE A 205 -2.96 0.30 -1.24
C ILE A 205 -3.01 -0.51 0.05
N THR A 206 -3.35 0.18 1.15
CA THR A 206 -3.39 -0.40 2.50
C THR A 206 -4.73 -0.14 3.21
N GLY A 207 -4.72 0.37 4.43
CA GLY A 207 -5.87 0.48 5.33
C GLY A 207 -7.06 1.29 4.81
N PHE A 208 -6.82 2.30 3.98
CA PHE A 208 -7.89 3.10 3.36
C PHE A 208 -8.51 2.44 2.12
N ALA A 209 -8.10 1.24 1.78
CA ALA A 209 -8.53 0.50 0.59
C ALA A 209 -8.20 1.23 -0.73
N LEU A 210 -8.48 0.61 -1.88
CA LEU A 210 -8.29 1.26 -3.18
C LEU A 210 -9.02 2.61 -3.25
N CYS A 211 -10.29 2.63 -2.86
CA CYS A 211 -11.11 3.83 -2.98
C CYS A 211 -10.60 5.00 -2.12
N GLY A 212 -10.16 4.75 -0.88
CA GLY A 212 -9.66 5.80 0.00
C GLY A 212 -8.32 6.36 -0.46
N HIS A 213 -7.37 5.50 -0.84
CA HIS A 213 -6.07 5.93 -1.34
C HIS A 213 -6.19 6.73 -2.64
N LEU A 214 -7.00 6.25 -3.60
CA LEU A 214 -7.24 7.00 -4.85
C LEU A 214 -7.97 8.34 -4.58
N PHE A 215 -8.87 8.40 -3.61
CA PHE A 215 -9.47 9.67 -3.23
C PHE A 215 -8.47 10.63 -2.59
N HIS A 216 -7.51 10.14 -1.78
CA HIS A 216 -6.41 10.96 -1.27
C HIS A 216 -5.58 11.55 -2.42
N MET A 217 -5.23 10.73 -3.42
CA MET A 217 -4.51 11.20 -4.61
C MET A 217 -5.34 12.19 -5.42
N ALA A 218 -6.64 11.96 -5.60
CA ALA A 218 -7.55 12.89 -6.28
C ALA A 218 -7.57 14.25 -5.58
N LYS A 219 -7.65 14.25 -4.24
CA LYS A 219 -7.64 15.44 -3.42
C LYS A 219 -6.30 16.17 -3.46
N ALA A 220 -5.18 15.45 -3.39
CA ALA A 220 -3.83 16.03 -3.44
C ALA A 220 -3.53 16.65 -4.81
N SER A 221 -4.11 16.10 -5.89
CA SER A 221 -3.92 16.55 -7.27
C SER A 221 -5.00 17.53 -7.77
N GLY A 222 -6.12 17.69 -7.05
CA GLY A 222 -7.23 18.56 -7.48
C GLY A 222 -7.99 18.03 -8.72
N VAL A 223 -8.18 16.73 -8.81
CA VAL A 223 -8.75 16.03 -9.99
C VAL A 223 -9.90 15.09 -9.61
N GLY A 224 -10.59 14.57 -10.62
CA GLY A 224 -11.47 13.40 -10.48
C GLY A 224 -10.76 12.12 -10.92
N MET A 225 -11.17 10.98 -10.36
CA MET A 225 -10.72 9.65 -10.78
C MET A 225 -11.91 8.77 -11.16
N GLU A 226 -11.79 8.08 -12.29
CA GLU A 226 -12.77 7.11 -12.76
C GLU A 226 -12.15 5.72 -12.77
N ILE A 227 -12.80 4.77 -12.08
CA ILE A 227 -12.36 3.39 -11.96
C ILE A 227 -13.34 2.49 -12.72
N ASP A 228 -12.81 1.67 -13.60
CA ASP A 228 -13.51 0.53 -14.18
C ASP A 228 -13.44 -0.63 -13.19
N SER A 229 -14.53 -0.85 -12.46
CA SER A 229 -14.57 -1.90 -11.43
C SER A 229 -14.33 -3.31 -12.01
N ALA A 230 -14.73 -3.54 -13.27
CA ALA A 230 -14.52 -4.82 -13.94
C ALA A 230 -13.05 -5.08 -14.28
N ALA A 231 -12.26 -4.02 -14.50
CA ALA A 231 -10.83 -4.11 -14.79
C ALA A 231 -9.96 -4.30 -13.54
N VAL A 232 -10.51 -4.08 -12.33
CA VAL A 232 -9.75 -4.26 -11.09
C VAL A 232 -9.51 -5.74 -10.81
N PRO A 233 -8.23 -6.19 -10.72
CA PRO A 233 -7.91 -7.58 -10.40
C PRO A 233 -8.23 -7.91 -8.95
N LEU A 234 -8.89 -9.01 -8.73
CA LEU A 234 -9.33 -9.49 -7.43
C LEU A 234 -8.74 -10.86 -7.11
N LEU A 235 -8.58 -11.16 -5.82
CA LEU A 235 -8.31 -12.51 -5.35
C LEU A 235 -9.50 -13.43 -5.69
N PRO A 236 -9.27 -14.72 -5.96
CA PRO A 236 -10.35 -15.66 -6.25
C PRO A 236 -11.41 -15.67 -5.16
N ASP A 237 -12.67 -15.88 -5.53
CA ASP A 237 -13.82 -16.04 -4.63
C ASP A 237 -14.12 -14.86 -3.68
N VAL A 238 -13.35 -13.76 -3.72
CA VAL A 238 -13.49 -12.67 -2.76
C VAL A 238 -14.86 -12.00 -2.80
N GLU A 239 -15.47 -11.86 -4.00
CA GLU A 239 -16.83 -11.30 -4.13
C GLU A 239 -17.85 -12.22 -3.48
N ARG A 240 -17.71 -13.56 -3.62
CA ARG A 240 -18.57 -14.55 -2.95
C ARG A 240 -18.42 -14.49 -1.43
N MET A 241 -17.20 -14.30 -0.91
CA MET A 241 -16.96 -14.10 0.51
C MET A 241 -17.58 -12.81 1.02
N ALA A 242 -17.48 -11.73 0.25
CA ALA A 242 -18.13 -10.45 0.56
C ALA A 242 -19.66 -10.58 0.62
N ALA A 243 -20.27 -11.27 -0.39
CA ALA A 243 -21.71 -11.57 -0.43
C ALA A 243 -22.16 -12.42 0.78
N ALA A 244 -21.31 -13.34 1.25
CA ALA A 244 -21.54 -14.14 2.44
C ALA A 244 -21.37 -13.37 3.76
N GLY A 245 -20.98 -12.08 3.71
CA GLY A 245 -20.86 -11.22 4.90
C GLY A 245 -19.46 -11.13 5.50
N SER A 246 -18.43 -11.69 4.87
CA SER A 246 -17.03 -11.56 5.32
C SER A 246 -16.46 -10.15 5.05
N VAL A 247 -17.26 -9.10 5.33
CA VAL A 247 -16.86 -7.69 5.13
C VAL A 247 -16.16 -7.17 6.37
N THR A 248 -15.03 -6.50 6.17
CA THR A 248 -14.25 -5.93 7.26
C THR A 248 -14.94 -4.71 7.89
N ARG A 249 -14.64 -4.45 9.17
CA ARG A 249 -15.07 -3.21 9.84
C ARG A 249 -14.48 -2.00 9.13
N GLY A 250 -13.20 -2.05 8.75
CA GLY A 250 -12.50 -0.98 8.04
C GLY A 250 -13.16 -0.64 6.69
N GLY A 251 -13.70 -1.62 5.96
CA GLY A 251 -14.44 -1.37 4.72
C GLY A 251 -15.70 -0.52 4.92
N LYS A 252 -16.42 -0.73 6.03
CA LYS A 252 -17.58 0.11 6.41
C LYS A 252 -17.14 1.53 6.79
N GLU A 253 -16.04 1.66 7.50
CA GLU A 253 -15.45 2.94 7.90
C GLU A 253 -14.94 3.72 6.68
N ASN A 254 -14.28 3.05 5.72
CA ASN A 254 -13.83 3.63 4.46
C ASN A 254 -14.99 4.16 3.62
N ARG A 255 -16.10 3.40 3.55
CA ARG A 255 -17.31 3.86 2.86
C ARG A 255 -17.88 5.13 3.52
N ALA A 256 -17.95 5.17 4.85
CA ALA A 256 -18.44 6.33 5.59
C ALA A 256 -17.49 7.53 5.43
N TYR A 257 -16.18 7.32 5.38
CA TYR A 257 -15.19 8.37 5.17
C TYR A 257 -15.31 9.03 3.79
N LEU A 258 -15.53 8.22 2.75
CA LEU A 258 -15.68 8.73 1.38
C LEU A 258 -17.00 9.49 1.18
N ALA A 259 -18.08 9.02 1.81
CA ALA A 259 -19.41 9.66 1.80
C ALA A 259 -19.81 10.21 0.41
N ASP A 260 -20.05 11.51 0.31
CA ASP A 260 -20.50 12.19 -0.92
C ASP A 260 -19.43 12.32 -2.01
N ASN A 261 -18.16 12.01 -1.69
CA ASN A 261 -17.07 12.06 -2.65
C ASN A 261 -16.95 10.77 -3.50
N LEU A 262 -17.70 9.72 -3.14
CA LEU A 262 -17.76 8.46 -3.87
C LEU A 262 -19.06 8.39 -4.70
N ARG A 263 -18.91 8.32 -6.01
CA ARG A 263 -20.01 8.08 -6.94
C ARG A 263 -19.93 6.64 -7.45
N VAL A 264 -21.03 5.90 -7.35
CA VAL A 264 -21.09 4.50 -7.78
C VAL A 264 -22.11 4.36 -8.90
N GLY A 265 -21.67 3.81 -10.03
CA GLY A 265 -22.53 3.53 -11.17
C GLY A 265 -23.60 2.48 -10.83
N PRO A 266 -24.75 2.50 -11.50
CA PRO A 266 -25.86 1.58 -11.22
C PRO A 266 -25.53 0.10 -11.53
N ASP A 267 -24.56 -0.14 -12.38
CA ASP A 267 -24.17 -1.49 -12.83
C ASP A 267 -23.06 -2.11 -11.97
N VAL A 268 -22.52 -1.37 -10.97
CA VAL A 268 -21.47 -1.88 -10.08
C VAL A 268 -22.08 -2.83 -9.04
N PRO A 269 -21.68 -4.11 -9.01
CA PRO A 269 -22.20 -5.05 -8.04
C PRO A 269 -21.84 -4.62 -6.59
N PRO A 270 -22.77 -4.72 -5.64
CA PRO A 270 -22.50 -4.34 -4.23
C PRO A 270 -21.31 -5.09 -3.60
N ASP A 271 -21.16 -6.36 -3.95
CA ASP A 271 -20.08 -7.20 -3.44
C ASP A 271 -18.72 -6.76 -3.99
N ARG A 272 -18.65 -6.41 -5.28
CA ARG A 272 -17.47 -5.82 -5.89
C ARG A 272 -17.11 -4.50 -5.23
N LEU A 273 -18.08 -3.61 -5.02
CA LEU A 273 -17.86 -2.36 -4.30
C LEU A 273 -17.30 -2.62 -2.89
N SER A 274 -17.78 -3.66 -2.21
CA SER A 274 -17.28 -4.05 -0.89
C SER A 274 -15.80 -4.43 -0.94
N VAL A 275 -15.33 -5.10 -2.01
CA VAL A 275 -13.90 -5.41 -2.21
C VAL A 275 -13.07 -4.16 -2.49
N LEU A 276 -13.58 -3.20 -3.28
CA LEU A 276 -12.89 -1.94 -3.57
C LEU A 276 -12.74 -1.03 -2.33
N LEU A 277 -13.57 -1.24 -1.31
CA LEU A 277 -13.56 -0.55 -0.02
C LEU A 277 -12.85 -1.35 1.08
N ASP A 278 -12.41 -2.59 0.79
CA ASP A 278 -11.77 -3.48 1.77
C ASP A 278 -10.34 -3.03 2.06
N PRO A 279 -9.97 -2.79 3.35
CA PRO A 279 -8.59 -2.56 3.74
C PRO A 279 -7.66 -3.67 3.23
N GLN A 280 -6.55 -3.29 2.63
CA GLN A 280 -5.54 -4.24 2.19
C GLN A 280 -4.40 -4.30 3.20
N THR A 281 -3.92 -5.49 3.51
CA THR A 281 -2.64 -5.67 4.19
C THR A 281 -1.58 -5.87 3.12
N SER A 282 -0.54 -5.06 3.14
CA SER A 282 0.58 -5.13 2.20
C SER A 282 0.12 -5.21 0.74
N GLY A 283 -0.75 -4.30 0.33
CA GLY A 283 -1.30 -4.24 -1.02
C GLY A 283 -0.27 -3.82 -2.07
N GLY A 284 -0.72 -3.71 -3.31
CA GLY A 284 0.11 -3.26 -4.44
C GLY A 284 0.19 -1.74 -4.53
N LEU A 285 1.00 -1.25 -5.47
CA LEU A 285 1.03 0.16 -5.80
C LEU A 285 -0.13 0.52 -6.75
N ALA A 286 -0.72 1.69 -6.53
CA ALA A 286 -1.49 2.41 -7.54
C ALA A 286 -0.57 3.46 -8.17
N ILE A 287 -0.29 3.30 -9.44
CA ILE A 287 0.67 4.12 -10.18
C ILE A 287 -0.11 4.98 -11.18
N ILE A 288 0.07 6.29 -11.11
CA ILE A 288 -0.49 7.23 -12.08
C ILE A 288 0.54 7.48 -13.16
N VAL A 289 0.21 7.04 -14.37
CA VAL A 289 1.10 7.07 -15.53
C VAL A 289 0.48 7.88 -16.66
N ARG A 290 1.30 8.64 -17.36
CA ARG A 290 0.92 9.33 -18.59
C ARG A 290 0.39 8.32 -19.62
N ALA A 291 -0.73 8.60 -20.28
CA ALA A 291 -1.43 7.64 -21.13
C ALA A 291 -0.56 7.06 -22.25
N ASP A 292 0.31 7.86 -22.88
CA ASP A 292 1.21 7.42 -23.95
C ASP A 292 2.39 6.56 -23.46
N ALA A 293 2.62 6.48 -22.14
CA ALA A 293 3.66 5.67 -21.51
C ALA A 293 3.11 4.40 -20.82
N ALA A 294 1.79 4.21 -20.81
CA ALA A 294 1.16 3.12 -20.05
C ALA A 294 1.60 1.74 -20.53
N ASP A 295 1.61 1.49 -21.86
CA ASP A 295 2.05 0.20 -22.42
C ASP A 295 3.51 -0.11 -22.05
N ALA A 296 4.38 0.91 -22.07
CA ALA A 296 5.77 0.74 -21.67
C ALA A 296 5.90 0.42 -20.17
N LEU A 297 5.05 1.03 -19.30
CA LEU A 297 5.00 0.67 -17.88
C LEU A 297 4.54 -0.76 -17.67
N LEU A 298 3.48 -1.22 -18.36
CA LEU A 298 3.00 -2.60 -18.25
C LEU A 298 4.09 -3.60 -18.61
N LEU A 299 4.83 -3.37 -19.71
CA LEU A 299 5.98 -4.20 -20.09
C LEU A 299 7.12 -4.15 -19.07
N ALA A 300 7.39 -2.98 -18.48
CA ALA A 300 8.39 -2.85 -17.43
C ALA A 300 7.98 -3.63 -16.17
N LEU A 301 6.71 -3.57 -15.75
CA LEU A 301 6.17 -4.33 -14.62
C LEU A 301 6.23 -5.84 -14.87
N GLU A 302 5.86 -6.30 -16.07
CA GLU A 302 5.98 -7.71 -16.48
C GLU A 302 7.44 -8.19 -16.39
N SER A 303 8.39 -7.40 -16.89
CA SER A 303 9.83 -7.73 -16.84
C SER A 303 10.39 -7.84 -15.42
N GLN A 304 9.74 -7.22 -14.43
CA GLN A 304 10.05 -7.30 -13.01
C GLN A 304 9.27 -8.39 -12.27
N ASN A 305 8.53 -9.24 -12.97
CA ASN A 305 7.67 -10.29 -12.42
C ASN A 305 6.66 -9.76 -11.38
N VAL A 306 6.13 -8.56 -11.59
CA VAL A 306 5.08 -8.00 -10.74
C VAL A 306 3.82 -8.86 -10.86
N LEU A 307 3.20 -9.21 -9.72
CA LEU A 307 2.10 -10.20 -9.65
C LEU A 307 0.92 -9.86 -10.57
N VAL A 308 0.59 -8.58 -10.64
CA VAL A 308 -0.49 -8.03 -11.46
C VAL A 308 0.00 -6.68 -12.02
N HIS A 309 -0.44 -6.32 -13.20
CA HIS A 309 -0.20 -5.02 -13.82
C HIS A 309 -1.38 -4.69 -14.73
N ALA A 310 -2.41 -4.11 -14.12
CA ALA A 310 -3.67 -3.82 -14.81
C ALA A 310 -3.97 -2.31 -14.82
N VAL A 311 -4.36 -1.78 -15.98
CA VAL A 311 -4.98 -0.46 -16.07
C VAL A 311 -6.41 -0.58 -15.52
N ILE A 312 -6.67 0.11 -14.40
CA ILE A 312 -7.94 0.01 -13.68
C ILE A 312 -8.80 1.27 -13.79
N GLY A 313 -8.31 2.32 -14.42
CA GLY A 313 -9.04 3.57 -14.50
C GLY A 313 -8.21 4.71 -15.10
N ARG A 314 -8.76 5.91 -14.99
CA ARG A 314 -8.17 7.13 -15.55
C ARG A 314 -8.45 8.36 -14.69
N ILE A 315 -7.64 9.38 -14.90
CA ILE A 315 -7.79 10.69 -14.30
C ILE A 315 -8.65 11.58 -15.20
N VAL A 316 -9.58 12.30 -14.61
CA VAL A 316 -10.48 13.21 -15.31
C VAL A 316 -10.45 14.61 -14.72
N ALA A 317 -10.74 15.61 -15.53
CA ALA A 317 -10.94 16.96 -15.02
C ALA A 317 -12.19 17.01 -14.13
N SER A 318 -12.08 17.67 -12.98
CA SER A 318 -13.19 17.85 -12.05
C SER A 318 -12.99 19.14 -11.24
N ASP A 319 -14.07 19.88 -10.99
CA ASP A 319 -14.04 21.08 -10.16
C ASP A 319 -13.84 20.76 -8.66
N THR A 320 -14.16 19.54 -8.28
CA THR A 320 -13.99 19.04 -6.91
C THR A 320 -13.40 17.63 -6.94
N PRO A 321 -12.51 17.28 -6.00
CA PRO A 321 -11.98 15.92 -5.93
C PRO A 321 -13.10 14.90 -5.78
N THR A 322 -13.18 13.93 -6.68
CA THR A 322 -14.22 12.89 -6.70
C THR A 322 -13.64 11.56 -7.13
N LEU A 323 -14.23 10.48 -6.62
CA LEU A 323 -13.97 9.13 -7.09
C LEU A 323 -15.26 8.55 -7.69
N THR A 324 -15.20 8.11 -8.92
CA THR A 324 -16.33 7.49 -9.63
C THR A 324 -15.98 6.04 -9.94
N ILE A 325 -16.82 5.10 -9.50
CA ILE A 325 -16.74 3.67 -9.83
C ILE A 325 -17.78 3.36 -10.89
N ARG A 326 -17.35 2.73 -11.98
CA ARG A 326 -18.19 2.30 -13.10
C ARG A 326 -18.12 0.80 -13.30
#